data_80478b90b5dd1f8026668a4782b50efb
#
_entry.id   80478b90b5dd1f8026668a4782b50efb
#
_cell.length_a   1.000
_cell.length_b   1.000
_cell.length_c   1.000
_cell.angle_alpha   90.00
_cell.angle_beta   90.00
_cell.angle_gamma   90.00
#
_symmetry.space_group_name_H-M   'P 1'
#
loop_
_entity.id
_entity.type
_entity.pdbx_description
1 polymer ?
#
loop_
_entity_poly.entity_id
_entity_poly.type
_entity_poly.pdbx_seq_one_letter_code
_entity_poly.pdbx_strand_id
1 'polypeptide(L)'
;MNQQTIDAINTRGNFCGKRDIEELTSSTLTEKYNIPQADIFVLFGGSIICGGDVLAQAIQNKIAKHYIIVGGAGHTTQTLREKVHTEYPSIVTEGLTEAEIFNQYLKENYRLEADYLENKSTNCGNNITYLLDLIKEENLPLNSIILCQDATMQHRMEAGLRKYVSDNTTIINYASYQAKLILNEDETPTYSSSIHGMWQPERYLTLLMGEIPRLSDNKDGYGPKGTGYIAHVDIPEEVMTAFNHLKGNYAEYVREANPEYAG
;
A
#
# COMPACT_ATOMS: atom_id res chain seq x y z
N MET A 1 12.94 -2.75 -22.86
CA MET A 1 13.39 -3.64 -21.74
C MET A 1 13.48 -5.07 -22.26
N ASN A 2 14.28 -5.94 -21.64
CA ASN A 2 14.29 -7.36 -21.99
C ASN A 2 13.45 -8.19 -21.00
N GLN A 3 13.19 -9.47 -21.32
CA GLN A 3 12.36 -10.36 -20.51
C GLN A 3 12.93 -10.55 -19.08
N GLN A 4 14.24 -10.66 -18.93
CA GLN A 4 14.88 -10.79 -17.61
C GLN A 4 14.61 -9.58 -16.69
N THR A 5 14.59 -8.38 -17.27
CA THR A 5 14.23 -7.14 -16.55
C THR A 5 12.76 -7.17 -16.12
N ILE A 6 11.85 -7.60 -17.01
CA ILE A 6 10.43 -7.74 -16.67
C ILE A 6 10.22 -8.75 -15.54
N ASP A 7 10.88 -9.91 -15.62
CA ASP A 7 10.79 -10.94 -14.59
C ASP A 7 11.32 -10.42 -13.23
N ALA A 8 12.42 -9.68 -13.23
CA ALA A 8 12.96 -9.06 -12.03
C ALA A 8 12.02 -8.00 -11.43
N ILE A 9 11.34 -7.19 -12.25
CA ILE A 9 10.32 -6.24 -11.79
C ILE A 9 9.14 -6.99 -11.17
N ASN A 10 8.64 -8.04 -11.83
CA ASN A 10 7.51 -8.82 -11.34
C ASN A 10 7.84 -9.55 -10.03
N THR A 11 9.03 -10.14 -9.90
CA THR A 11 9.49 -10.76 -8.64
C THR A 11 9.45 -9.77 -7.48
N ARG A 12 9.91 -8.55 -7.68
CA ARG A 12 9.89 -7.50 -6.65
C ARG A 12 8.49 -6.97 -6.40
N GLY A 13 7.70 -6.79 -7.46
CA GLY A 13 6.30 -6.38 -7.35
C GLY A 13 5.48 -7.35 -6.48
N ASN A 14 5.66 -8.65 -6.67
CA ASN A 14 5.02 -9.69 -5.86
C ASN A 14 5.49 -9.66 -4.40
N PHE A 15 6.78 -9.44 -4.15
CA PHE A 15 7.32 -9.34 -2.80
C PHE A 15 6.81 -8.11 -2.05
N CYS A 16 6.78 -6.94 -2.69
CA CYS A 16 6.28 -5.70 -2.10
C CYS A 16 4.76 -5.70 -1.98
N GLY A 17 4.06 -6.20 -3.00
CA GLY A 17 2.60 -6.21 -3.11
C GLY A 17 1.94 -7.40 -2.43
N LYS A 18 2.32 -7.63 -1.18
CA LYS A 18 1.88 -8.76 -0.38
C LYS A 18 0.35 -8.85 -0.31
N ARG A 19 -0.18 -10.03 -0.63
CA ARG A 19 -1.56 -10.42 -0.40
C ARG A 19 -1.61 -11.76 0.32
N ASP A 20 -2.32 -11.79 1.42
CA ASP A 20 -2.49 -13.00 2.23
C ASP A 20 -3.78 -13.73 1.87
N ILE A 21 -4.71 -13.07 1.21
CA ILE A 21 -6.00 -13.60 0.73
C ILE A 21 -6.23 -13.17 -0.72
N GLU A 22 -6.86 -14.03 -1.51
CA GLU A 22 -7.17 -13.75 -2.92
C GLU A 22 -8.41 -12.84 -3.06
N GLU A 23 -9.41 -13.05 -2.20
CA GLU A 23 -10.69 -12.35 -2.25
C GLU A 23 -11.05 -11.75 -0.90
N LEU A 24 -11.67 -10.56 -0.94
CA LEU A 24 -12.23 -9.88 0.24
C LEU A 24 -13.61 -10.43 0.57
N THR A 25 -13.67 -11.70 1.04
CA THR A 25 -14.90 -12.38 1.40
C THR A 25 -14.84 -13.00 2.79
N SER A 26 -16.01 -13.11 3.44
CA SER A 26 -16.11 -13.78 4.75
C SER A 26 -15.71 -15.27 4.67
N SER A 27 -15.98 -15.95 3.54
CA SER A 27 -15.56 -17.33 3.31
C SER A 27 -14.04 -17.47 3.34
N THR A 28 -13.33 -16.60 2.62
CA THR A 28 -11.84 -16.61 2.58
C THR A 28 -11.24 -16.32 3.97
N LEU A 29 -11.83 -15.37 4.72
CA LEU A 29 -11.38 -15.08 6.09
C LEU A 29 -11.64 -16.26 7.03
N THR A 30 -12.79 -16.91 6.90
CA THR A 30 -13.15 -18.08 7.72
C THR A 30 -12.22 -19.26 7.43
N GLU A 31 -11.98 -19.54 6.15
CA GLU A 31 -11.14 -20.66 5.72
C GLU A 31 -9.69 -20.48 6.21
N LYS A 32 -9.13 -19.27 6.06
CA LYS A 32 -7.71 -19.04 6.31
C LYS A 32 -7.40 -18.66 7.76
N TYR A 33 -8.28 -17.91 8.41
CA TYR A 33 -8.03 -17.33 9.74
C TYR A 33 -9.05 -17.75 10.80
N ASN A 34 -10.04 -18.54 10.44
CA ASN A 34 -11.16 -18.95 11.31
C ASN A 34 -11.91 -17.74 11.93
N ILE A 35 -12.01 -16.65 11.18
CA ILE A 35 -12.81 -15.47 11.54
C ILE A 35 -13.75 -15.13 10.38
N PRO A 36 -15.04 -14.85 10.63
CA PRO A 36 -15.98 -14.47 9.58
C PRO A 36 -15.78 -13.03 9.12
N GLN A 37 -15.12 -12.20 9.96
CA GLN A 37 -14.98 -10.77 9.77
C GLN A 37 -13.77 -10.29 10.59
N ALA A 38 -12.92 -9.42 10.01
CA ALA A 38 -11.84 -8.77 10.76
C ALA A 38 -12.39 -7.67 11.70
N ASP A 39 -11.63 -7.27 12.69
CA ASP A 39 -12.02 -6.12 13.52
C ASP A 39 -11.92 -4.83 12.70
N ILE A 40 -10.84 -4.65 11.94
CA ILE A 40 -10.57 -3.42 11.18
C ILE A 40 -10.16 -3.75 9.75
N PHE A 41 -10.65 -2.96 8.80
CA PHE A 41 -10.06 -2.79 7.48
C PHE A 41 -9.52 -1.38 7.38
N VAL A 42 -8.25 -1.22 7.03
CA VAL A 42 -7.63 0.10 6.82
C VAL A 42 -7.14 0.25 5.39
N LEU A 43 -7.55 1.35 4.74
CA LEU A 43 -6.95 1.84 3.52
C LEU A 43 -5.95 2.95 3.87
N PHE A 44 -4.68 2.76 3.55
CA PHE A 44 -3.71 3.84 3.61
C PHE A 44 -3.75 4.66 2.32
N GLY A 45 -3.72 5.97 2.46
CA GLY A 45 -3.68 6.93 1.36
C GLY A 45 -2.48 6.71 0.44
N GLY A 46 -2.57 7.30 -0.72
CA GLY A 46 -1.61 7.22 -1.82
C GLY A 46 -2.26 7.75 -3.07
N SER A 47 -1.58 7.71 -4.19
CA SER A 47 -2.08 8.31 -5.44
C SER A 47 -2.64 7.29 -6.44
N ILE A 48 -3.07 6.12 -5.98
CA ILE A 48 -3.69 5.11 -6.84
C ILE A 48 -5.17 4.92 -6.49
N ILE A 49 -6.05 5.20 -7.44
CA ILE A 49 -7.51 5.29 -7.22
C ILE A 49 -8.10 3.91 -6.88
N CYS A 50 -7.55 2.82 -7.43
CA CYS A 50 -8.06 1.47 -7.17
C CYS A 50 -8.10 1.09 -5.67
N GLY A 51 -7.35 1.76 -4.80
CA GLY A 51 -7.48 1.58 -3.35
C GLY A 51 -8.89 1.92 -2.84
N GLY A 52 -9.51 2.95 -3.41
CA GLY A 52 -10.91 3.32 -3.14
C GLY A 52 -11.90 2.24 -3.60
N ASP A 53 -11.66 1.64 -4.78
CA ASP A 53 -12.50 0.53 -5.30
C ASP A 53 -12.41 -0.70 -4.39
N VAL A 54 -11.20 -1.02 -3.91
CA VAL A 54 -10.96 -2.12 -2.98
C VAL A 54 -11.67 -1.87 -1.64
N LEU A 55 -11.61 -0.65 -1.12
CA LEU A 55 -12.33 -0.31 0.12
C LEU A 55 -13.84 -0.38 -0.08
N ALA A 56 -14.37 0.09 -1.23
CA ALA A 56 -15.79 -0.04 -1.55
C ALA A 56 -16.22 -1.52 -1.54
N GLN A 57 -15.44 -2.40 -2.18
CA GLN A 57 -15.68 -3.85 -2.17
C GLN A 57 -15.65 -4.43 -0.75
N ALA A 58 -14.67 -4.02 0.06
CA ALA A 58 -14.54 -4.45 1.45
C ALA A 58 -15.77 -4.11 2.28
N ILE A 59 -16.28 -2.86 2.15
CA ILE A 59 -17.51 -2.39 2.84
C ILE A 59 -18.72 -3.16 2.36
N GLN A 60 -18.91 -3.32 1.05
CA GLN A 60 -20.05 -4.04 0.46
C GLN A 60 -20.09 -5.50 0.91
N ASN A 61 -18.93 -6.14 0.99
CA ASN A 61 -18.80 -7.53 1.46
C ASN A 61 -18.82 -7.68 2.99
N LYS A 62 -18.81 -6.55 3.72
CA LYS A 62 -18.85 -6.51 5.19
C LYS A 62 -17.77 -7.37 5.85
N ILE A 63 -16.55 -7.32 5.31
CA ILE A 63 -15.44 -8.16 5.76
C ILE A 63 -14.72 -7.66 7.01
N ALA A 64 -15.02 -6.44 7.47
CA ALA A 64 -14.54 -5.88 8.72
C ALA A 64 -15.69 -5.23 9.51
N LYS A 65 -15.47 -5.05 10.82
CA LYS A 65 -16.42 -4.34 11.69
C LYS A 65 -16.29 -2.83 11.57
N HIS A 66 -15.05 -2.35 11.31
CA HIS A 66 -14.72 -0.94 11.17
C HIS A 66 -13.86 -0.71 9.94
N TYR A 67 -14.13 0.37 9.23
CA TYR A 67 -13.43 0.78 8.01
C TYR A 67 -12.78 2.14 8.24
N ILE A 68 -11.45 2.19 8.10
CA ILE A 68 -10.65 3.38 8.38
C ILE A 68 -9.91 3.78 7.11
N ILE A 69 -9.86 5.07 6.80
CA ILE A 69 -8.95 5.63 5.79
C ILE A 69 -7.91 6.47 6.52
N VAL A 70 -6.65 6.20 6.24
CA VAL A 70 -5.50 6.91 6.81
C VAL A 70 -4.75 7.62 5.72
N GLY A 71 -4.57 8.93 5.82
CA GLY A 71 -3.78 9.70 4.89
C GLY A 71 -4.03 11.19 5.00
N GLY A 72 -3.06 11.91 5.53
CA GLY A 72 -3.07 13.37 5.56
C GLY A 72 -2.57 13.96 4.23
N ALA A 73 -1.70 14.96 4.29
CA ALA A 73 -1.09 15.58 3.14
C ALA A 73 0.40 15.25 3.07
N GLY A 74 0.82 14.59 2.00
CA GLY A 74 2.19 14.19 1.75
C GLY A 74 2.63 14.44 0.30
N HIS A 75 3.73 13.83 -0.11
CA HIS A 75 4.32 14.00 -1.46
C HIS A 75 3.41 13.62 -2.62
N THR A 76 2.51 12.66 -2.41
CA THR A 76 1.67 12.10 -3.46
C THR A 76 0.29 12.73 -3.50
N THR A 77 -0.06 13.53 -2.50
CA THR A 77 -1.41 14.11 -2.35
C THR A 77 -1.80 14.98 -3.53
N GLN A 78 -0.89 15.82 -4.03
CA GLN A 78 -1.20 16.66 -5.18
C GLN A 78 -1.48 15.84 -6.44
N THR A 79 -0.72 14.76 -6.66
CA THR A 79 -0.97 13.83 -7.78
C THR A 79 -2.33 13.12 -7.64
N LEU A 80 -2.72 12.75 -6.43
CA LEU A 80 -4.05 12.16 -6.17
C LEU A 80 -5.16 13.18 -6.47
N ARG A 81 -5.02 14.43 -5.99
CA ARG A 81 -5.99 15.51 -6.26
C ARG A 81 -6.23 15.69 -7.75
N GLU A 82 -5.14 15.81 -8.52
CA GLU A 82 -5.20 16.01 -9.97
C GLU A 82 -5.84 14.81 -10.69
N LYS A 83 -5.44 13.60 -10.35
CA LYS A 83 -6.00 12.38 -10.95
C LYS A 83 -7.49 12.24 -10.67
N VAL A 84 -7.89 12.36 -9.40
CA VAL A 84 -9.30 12.22 -9.01
C VAL A 84 -10.15 13.33 -9.62
N HIS A 85 -9.70 14.59 -9.59
CA HIS A 85 -10.45 15.68 -10.20
C HIS A 85 -10.56 15.57 -11.72
N THR A 86 -9.51 15.06 -12.39
CA THR A 86 -9.52 14.84 -13.85
C THR A 86 -10.51 13.75 -14.24
N GLU A 87 -10.55 12.65 -13.51
CA GLU A 87 -11.41 11.50 -13.82
C GLU A 87 -12.85 11.70 -13.30
N TYR A 88 -12.98 12.39 -12.16
CA TYR A 88 -14.25 12.70 -11.47
C TYR A 88 -14.39 14.20 -11.20
N PRO A 89 -14.72 15.05 -12.21
CA PRO A 89 -14.76 16.49 -12.06
C PRO A 89 -15.76 17.01 -11.02
N SER A 90 -16.76 16.21 -10.64
CA SER A 90 -17.71 16.52 -9.56
C SER A 90 -17.05 16.51 -8.17
N ILE A 91 -15.92 15.83 -8.01
CA ILE A 91 -15.18 15.76 -6.75
C ILE A 91 -14.23 16.95 -6.66
N VAL A 92 -14.53 17.89 -5.77
CA VAL A 92 -13.63 19.00 -5.47
C VAL A 92 -12.54 18.52 -4.53
N THR A 93 -11.33 18.38 -5.05
CA THR A 93 -10.18 17.79 -4.31
C THR A 93 -9.23 18.83 -3.71
N GLU A 94 -9.40 20.11 -4.08
CA GLU A 94 -8.53 21.18 -3.60
C GLU A 94 -8.57 21.30 -2.07
N GLY A 95 -7.41 21.33 -1.44
CA GLY A 95 -7.27 21.44 0.02
C GLY A 95 -7.55 20.14 0.79
N LEU A 96 -8.12 19.11 0.17
CA LEU A 96 -8.44 17.86 0.84
C LEU A 96 -7.18 17.02 1.10
N THR A 97 -7.17 16.30 2.20
CA THR A 97 -6.21 15.25 2.51
C THR A 97 -6.48 13.97 1.70
N GLU A 98 -5.54 13.02 1.68
CA GLU A 98 -5.73 11.76 0.95
C GLU A 98 -6.94 10.98 1.51
N ALA A 99 -7.11 10.93 2.83
CA ALA A 99 -8.26 10.28 3.45
C ALA A 99 -9.59 10.93 3.05
N GLU A 100 -9.65 12.25 3.03
CA GLU A 100 -10.85 12.99 2.61
C GLU A 100 -11.17 12.78 1.14
N ILE A 101 -10.15 12.75 0.26
CA ILE A 101 -10.34 12.47 -1.17
C ILE A 101 -10.92 11.09 -1.39
N PHE A 102 -10.36 10.05 -0.77
CA PHE A 102 -10.89 8.69 -0.88
C PHE A 102 -12.30 8.57 -0.31
N ASN A 103 -12.59 9.24 0.80
CA ASN A 103 -13.95 9.23 1.36
C ASN A 103 -14.97 9.94 0.45
N GLN A 104 -14.60 11.07 -0.18
CA GLN A 104 -15.44 11.71 -1.20
C GLN A 104 -15.63 10.80 -2.43
N TYR A 105 -14.56 10.15 -2.88
CA TYR A 105 -14.62 9.17 -3.96
C TYR A 105 -15.61 8.03 -3.66
N LEU A 106 -15.60 7.48 -2.45
CA LEU A 106 -16.55 6.45 -2.01
C LEU A 106 -17.99 6.98 -2.04
N LYS A 107 -18.22 8.20 -1.53
CA LYS A 107 -19.55 8.81 -1.50
C LYS A 107 -20.14 9.00 -2.90
N GLU A 108 -19.35 9.58 -3.80
CA GLU A 108 -19.80 9.90 -5.16
C GLU A 108 -20.04 8.66 -6.01
N ASN A 109 -19.10 7.70 -5.97
CA ASN A 109 -19.14 6.56 -6.90
C ASN A 109 -19.89 5.34 -6.35
N TYR A 110 -19.90 5.15 -5.03
CA TYR A 110 -20.46 3.95 -4.40
C TYR A 110 -21.59 4.22 -3.40
N ARG A 111 -21.79 5.48 -3.01
CA ARG A 111 -22.71 5.89 -1.92
C ARG A 111 -22.35 5.22 -0.59
N LEU A 112 -21.06 5.06 -0.37
CA LEU A 112 -20.46 4.51 0.82
C LEU A 112 -19.57 5.55 1.50
N GLU A 113 -19.22 5.31 2.75
CA GLU A 113 -18.22 6.08 3.47
C GLU A 113 -17.49 5.20 4.46
N ALA A 114 -16.28 5.60 4.86
CA ALA A 114 -15.55 4.97 5.93
C ALA A 114 -16.10 5.39 7.30
N ASP A 115 -15.93 4.55 8.31
CA ASP A 115 -16.36 4.88 9.68
C ASP A 115 -15.46 5.97 10.30
N TYR A 116 -14.15 5.94 9.98
CA TYR A 116 -13.16 6.85 10.55
C TYR A 116 -12.17 7.34 9.51
N LEU A 117 -11.70 8.58 9.68
CA LEU A 117 -10.63 9.19 8.87
C LEU A 117 -9.49 9.65 9.78
N GLU A 118 -8.28 9.20 9.49
CA GLU A 118 -7.05 9.82 9.98
C GLU A 118 -6.48 10.71 8.88
N ASN A 119 -6.39 12.01 9.10
CA ASN A 119 -6.06 13.01 8.09
C ASN A 119 -4.90 13.95 8.49
N LYS A 120 -4.11 13.59 9.50
CA LYS A 120 -2.99 14.40 10.00
C LYS A 120 -1.62 13.86 9.59
N SER A 121 -1.55 12.58 9.22
CA SER A 121 -0.31 11.90 8.87
C SER A 121 0.34 12.51 7.61
N THR A 122 1.68 12.53 7.58
CA THR A 122 2.45 13.12 6.48
C THR A 122 3.44 12.14 5.84
N ASN A 123 3.64 10.98 6.47
CA ASN A 123 4.56 9.93 6.03
C ASN A 123 4.10 8.55 6.52
N CYS A 124 4.75 7.49 6.03
CA CYS A 124 4.37 6.11 6.36
C CYS A 124 4.49 5.76 7.86
N GLY A 125 5.45 6.35 8.57
CA GLY A 125 5.59 6.17 10.01
C GLY A 125 4.39 6.77 10.76
N ASN A 126 4.04 8.02 10.42
CA ASN A 126 2.86 8.68 10.99
C ASN A 126 1.56 7.96 10.61
N ASN A 127 1.45 7.42 9.40
CA ASN A 127 0.27 6.63 9.02
C ASN A 127 0.02 5.49 10.01
N ILE A 128 1.07 4.80 10.46
CA ILE A 128 0.95 3.70 11.44
C ILE A 128 0.67 4.22 12.83
N THR A 129 1.44 5.19 13.32
CA THR A 129 1.30 5.67 14.71
C THR A 129 -0.04 6.37 14.93
N TYR A 130 -0.49 7.19 13.99
CA TYR A 130 -1.78 7.90 14.11
C TYR A 130 -2.98 6.97 13.89
N LEU A 131 -2.84 5.92 13.05
CA LEU A 131 -3.83 4.84 13.01
C LEU A 131 -4.00 4.19 14.38
N LEU A 132 -2.90 3.86 15.06
CA LEU A 132 -2.94 3.23 16.38
C LEU A 132 -3.50 4.17 17.46
N ASP A 133 -3.18 5.46 17.37
CA ASP A 133 -3.76 6.47 18.27
C ASP A 133 -5.28 6.56 18.07
N LEU A 134 -5.76 6.63 16.81
CA LEU A 134 -7.18 6.66 16.50
C LEU A 134 -7.89 5.38 17.00
N ILE A 135 -7.32 4.20 16.76
CA ILE A 135 -7.87 2.92 17.26
C ILE A 135 -8.03 2.96 18.78
N LYS A 136 -7.04 3.50 19.50
CA LYS A 136 -7.06 3.63 20.93
C LYS A 136 -8.08 4.68 21.42
N GLU A 137 -8.13 5.85 20.77
CA GLU A 137 -9.06 6.93 21.12
C GLU A 137 -10.52 6.48 20.96
N GLU A 138 -10.82 5.75 19.90
CA GLU A 138 -12.15 5.24 19.58
C GLU A 138 -12.47 3.90 20.29
N ASN A 139 -11.52 3.36 21.09
CA ASN A 139 -11.64 2.08 21.79
C ASN A 139 -12.00 0.90 20.86
N LEU A 140 -11.43 0.87 19.65
CA LEU A 140 -11.69 -0.18 18.67
C LEU A 140 -10.91 -1.46 19.01
N PRO A 141 -11.50 -2.65 18.82
CA PRO A 141 -10.76 -3.91 18.97
C PRO A 141 -9.68 -4.04 17.90
N LEU A 142 -8.54 -4.62 18.25
CA LEU A 142 -7.40 -4.85 17.35
C LEU A 142 -6.86 -6.28 17.48
N ASN A 143 -7.75 -7.28 17.41
CA ASN A 143 -7.33 -8.68 17.35
C ASN A 143 -7.00 -9.10 15.92
N SER A 144 -7.65 -8.46 14.93
CA SER A 144 -7.44 -8.69 13.51
C SER A 144 -7.59 -7.40 12.71
N ILE A 145 -6.68 -7.21 11.75
CA ILE A 145 -6.67 -6.02 10.88
C ILE A 145 -6.29 -6.40 9.46
N ILE A 146 -7.06 -5.94 8.49
CA ILE A 146 -6.74 -6.05 7.06
C ILE A 146 -6.08 -4.74 6.63
N LEU A 147 -4.85 -4.82 6.15
CA LEU A 147 -4.10 -3.69 5.61
C LEU A 147 -4.25 -3.61 4.10
N CYS A 148 -4.68 -2.47 3.59
CA CYS A 148 -4.73 -2.16 2.17
C CYS A 148 -3.91 -0.91 1.87
N GLN A 149 -2.91 -1.06 1.00
CA GLN A 149 -2.04 0.02 0.53
C GLN A 149 -1.66 -0.21 -0.94
N ASP A 150 -1.09 0.81 -1.60
CA ASP A 150 -0.36 0.67 -2.86
C ASP A 150 0.58 -0.53 -2.79
N ALA A 151 0.51 -1.41 -3.81
CA ALA A 151 1.26 -2.67 -3.80
C ALA A 151 2.78 -2.48 -3.70
N THR A 152 3.32 -1.34 -4.15
CA THR A 152 4.76 -1.08 -3.98
C THR A 152 5.15 -0.93 -2.51
N MET A 153 4.23 -0.47 -1.64
CA MET A 153 4.49 -0.13 -0.25
C MET A 153 3.84 -1.09 0.76
N GLN A 154 2.98 -2.01 0.33
CA GLN A 154 2.18 -2.88 1.20
C GLN A 154 3.03 -3.62 2.24
N HIS A 155 4.12 -4.25 1.82
CA HIS A 155 4.99 -5.01 2.73
C HIS A 155 5.65 -4.13 3.79
N ARG A 156 6.05 -2.90 3.41
CA ARG A 156 6.65 -1.96 4.35
C ARG A 156 5.63 -1.43 5.37
N MET A 157 4.39 -1.22 4.96
CA MET A 157 3.32 -0.83 5.89
C MET A 157 3.01 -1.94 6.89
N GLU A 158 2.98 -3.19 6.45
CA GLU A 158 2.85 -4.36 7.35
C GLU A 158 4.01 -4.42 8.34
N ALA A 159 5.25 -4.32 7.87
CA ALA A 159 6.42 -4.35 8.73
C ALA A 159 6.45 -3.15 9.73
N GLY A 160 5.95 -1.99 9.30
CA GLY A 160 5.75 -0.83 10.17
C GLY A 160 4.75 -1.10 11.28
N LEU A 161 3.58 -1.66 10.95
CA LEU A 161 2.56 -2.00 11.94
C LEU A 161 3.05 -3.11 12.89
N ARG A 162 3.70 -4.13 12.36
CA ARG A 162 4.23 -5.27 13.13
C ARG A 162 5.15 -4.84 14.26
N LYS A 163 5.85 -3.73 14.13
CA LYS A 163 6.71 -3.18 15.17
C LYS A 163 5.95 -2.77 16.44
N TYR A 164 4.68 -2.40 16.33
CA TYR A 164 3.92 -1.79 17.43
C TYR A 164 2.81 -2.67 17.99
N VAL A 165 2.36 -3.67 17.23
CA VAL A 165 1.28 -4.54 17.67
C VAL A 165 1.81 -5.84 18.26
N SER A 166 0.98 -6.49 19.09
CA SER A 166 1.27 -7.79 19.67
C SER A 166 1.35 -8.90 18.61
N ASP A 167 2.14 -9.94 18.86
CA ASP A 167 2.18 -11.15 18.04
C ASP A 167 0.82 -11.86 17.94
N ASN A 168 -0.08 -11.60 18.90
CA ASN A 168 -1.45 -12.12 18.88
C ASN A 168 -2.37 -11.36 17.92
N THR A 169 -1.95 -10.19 17.40
CA THR A 169 -2.74 -9.46 16.40
C THR A 169 -2.57 -10.09 15.04
N THR A 170 -3.66 -10.58 14.46
CA THR A 170 -3.70 -11.11 13.11
C THR A 170 -3.66 -9.95 12.11
N ILE A 171 -2.53 -9.77 11.43
CA ILE A 171 -2.40 -8.82 10.31
C ILE A 171 -2.64 -9.59 9.02
N ILE A 172 -3.54 -9.08 8.18
CA ILE A 172 -3.90 -9.65 6.89
C ILE A 172 -3.53 -8.62 5.82
N ASN A 173 -2.62 -8.97 4.93
CA ASN A 173 -2.23 -8.09 3.84
C ASN A 173 -3.18 -8.22 2.65
N TYR A 174 -3.55 -7.08 2.10
CA TYR A 174 -4.31 -7.02 0.85
C TYR A 174 -3.86 -5.80 0.03
N ALA A 175 -2.76 -5.93 -0.69
CA ALA A 175 -2.30 -4.87 -1.60
C ALA A 175 -3.43 -4.44 -2.54
N SER A 176 -3.62 -3.14 -2.75
CA SER A 176 -4.75 -2.60 -3.51
C SER A 176 -4.82 -3.11 -4.95
N TYR A 177 -3.69 -3.54 -5.50
CA TYR A 177 -3.59 -4.17 -6.82
C TYR A 177 -2.48 -5.22 -6.85
N GLN A 178 -2.52 -6.06 -7.89
CA GLN A 178 -1.43 -6.94 -8.27
C GLN A 178 -1.03 -6.58 -9.71
N ALA A 179 0.15 -6.00 -9.87
CA ALA A 179 0.65 -5.59 -11.16
C ALA A 179 1.59 -6.66 -11.73
N LYS A 180 1.32 -7.09 -12.96
CA LYS A 180 2.22 -7.94 -13.74
C LYS A 180 2.60 -7.23 -15.02
N LEU A 181 3.88 -6.92 -15.19
CA LEU A 181 4.41 -6.40 -16.45
C LEU A 181 4.68 -7.52 -17.43
N ILE A 182 4.43 -7.22 -18.68
CA ILE A 182 4.76 -8.03 -19.86
C ILE A 182 5.41 -7.15 -20.92
N LEU A 183 6.09 -7.74 -21.90
CA LEU A 183 6.50 -7.05 -23.12
C LEU A 183 5.38 -7.18 -24.16
N ASN A 184 5.02 -6.07 -24.79
CA ASN A 184 4.13 -6.09 -25.95
C ASN A 184 4.92 -6.48 -27.23
N GLU A 185 4.26 -6.47 -28.38
CA GLU A 185 4.85 -6.81 -29.69
C GLU A 185 6.03 -5.90 -30.06
N ASP A 186 6.04 -4.65 -29.59
CA ASP A 186 7.10 -3.65 -29.84
C ASP A 186 8.21 -3.70 -28.77
N GLU A 187 8.26 -4.76 -27.94
CA GLU A 187 9.20 -4.92 -26.80
C GLU A 187 9.12 -3.78 -25.75
N THR A 188 8.00 -3.08 -25.70
CA THR A 188 7.75 -2.07 -24.65
C THR A 188 7.03 -2.68 -23.45
N PRO A 189 7.38 -2.29 -22.21
CA PRO A 189 6.72 -2.80 -21.02
C PRO A 189 5.29 -2.28 -20.92
N THR A 190 4.36 -3.18 -20.63
CA THR A 190 2.95 -2.86 -20.38
C THR A 190 2.40 -3.75 -19.27
N TYR A 191 1.24 -3.41 -18.71
CA TYR A 191 0.57 -4.25 -17.73
C TYR A 191 -0.27 -5.33 -18.40
N SER A 192 -0.26 -6.53 -17.85
CA SER A 192 -1.05 -7.66 -18.38
C SER A 192 -2.56 -7.46 -18.20
N SER A 193 -2.98 -6.56 -17.31
CA SER A 193 -4.38 -6.20 -17.07
C SER A 193 -4.48 -4.72 -16.71
N SER A 194 -5.64 -4.12 -16.97
CA SER A 194 -5.92 -2.74 -16.56
C SER A 194 -6.09 -2.66 -15.04
N ILE A 195 -5.46 -1.66 -14.43
CA ILE A 195 -5.58 -1.33 -13.01
C ILE A 195 -5.99 0.14 -12.94
N HIS A 196 -7.08 0.43 -12.23
CA HIS A 196 -7.66 1.78 -12.15
C HIS A 196 -6.68 2.78 -11.52
N GLY A 197 -6.36 3.85 -12.26
CA GLY A 197 -5.43 4.89 -11.82
C GLY A 197 -3.95 4.45 -11.78
N MET A 198 -3.59 3.34 -12.45
CA MET A 198 -2.23 2.80 -12.42
C MET A 198 -1.18 3.76 -12.95
N TRP A 199 0.01 3.65 -12.40
CA TRP A 199 1.21 4.34 -12.83
C TRP A 199 1.66 3.89 -14.23
N GLN A 200 2.41 4.75 -14.93
CA GLN A 200 3.21 4.27 -16.06
C GLN A 200 4.29 3.29 -15.58
N PRO A 201 4.70 2.30 -16.39
CA PRO A 201 5.66 1.28 -16.00
C PRO A 201 6.97 1.82 -15.41
N GLU A 202 7.49 2.93 -15.94
CA GLU A 202 8.70 3.58 -15.44
C GLU A 202 8.53 4.12 -14.02
N ARG A 203 7.36 4.71 -13.74
CA ARG A 203 7.05 5.20 -12.40
C ARG A 203 6.89 4.04 -11.42
N TYR A 204 6.22 2.97 -11.82
CA TYR A 204 6.09 1.76 -11.02
C TYR A 204 7.47 1.17 -10.68
N LEU A 205 8.36 1.04 -11.68
CA LEU A 205 9.75 0.62 -11.44
C LEU A 205 10.44 1.54 -10.42
N THR A 206 10.35 2.86 -10.58
CA THR A 206 10.96 3.83 -9.65
C THR A 206 10.48 3.63 -8.22
N LEU A 207 9.19 3.37 -8.02
CA LEU A 207 8.63 3.11 -6.68
C LEU A 207 9.20 1.82 -6.08
N LEU A 208 9.20 0.74 -6.85
CA LEU A 208 9.78 -0.54 -6.42
C LEU A 208 11.27 -0.43 -6.10
N MET A 209 12.06 0.34 -6.88
CA MET A 209 13.50 0.50 -6.65
C MET A 209 13.83 1.11 -5.28
N GLY A 210 12.93 1.87 -4.70
CA GLY A 210 13.07 2.45 -3.37
C GLY A 210 12.78 1.51 -2.20
N GLU A 211 12.08 0.37 -2.41
CA GLU A 211 11.55 -0.41 -1.29
C GLU A 211 12.55 -1.39 -0.68
N ILE A 212 13.35 -2.10 -1.47
CA ILE A 212 14.33 -3.07 -0.94
C ILE A 212 15.34 -2.43 0.01
N PRO A 213 15.96 -1.27 -0.31
CA PRO A 213 16.81 -0.56 0.65
C PRO A 213 16.10 -0.25 1.97
N ARG A 214 14.82 0.16 1.92
CA ARG A 214 14.02 0.48 3.11
C ARG A 214 13.65 -0.75 3.92
N LEU A 215 13.28 -1.85 3.27
CA LEU A 215 12.93 -3.11 3.92
C LEU A 215 14.14 -3.83 4.52
N SER A 216 15.37 -3.49 4.09
CA SER A 216 16.59 -4.14 4.54
C SER A 216 16.84 -3.93 6.03
N ASP A 217 17.29 -5.01 6.70
CA ASP A 217 17.71 -4.98 8.11
C ASP A 217 19.24 -4.87 8.21
N ASN A 218 19.77 -3.72 7.77
CA ASN A 218 21.18 -3.36 7.84
C ASN A 218 21.32 -1.88 8.26
N LYS A 219 22.55 -1.40 8.42
CA LYS A 219 22.83 -0.04 8.91
C LYS A 219 22.14 1.09 8.13
N ASP A 220 21.84 0.88 6.85
CA ASP A 220 21.27 1.88 5.93
C ASP A 220 19.77 1.67 5.71
N GLY A 221 19.19 0.58 6.24
CA GLY A 221 17.79 0.21 6.09
C GLY A 221 16.91 0.66 7.26
N TYR A 222 15.63 0.32 7.16
CA TYR A 222 14.62 0.69 8.17
C TYR A 222 14.40 -0.39 9.22
N GLY A 223 14.98 -1.57 9.06
CA GLY A 223 14.90 -2.66 10.02
C GLY A 223 15.60 -2.36 11.35
N PRO A 224 15.52 -3.29 12.33
CA PRO A 224 16.07 -3.11 13.69
C PRO A 224 17.57 -2.81 13.76
N LYS A 225 18.37 -3.26 12.77
CA LYS A 225 19.82 -3.00 12.69
C LYS A 225 20.16 -1.66 12.03
N GLY A 226 19.17 -0.97 11.49
CA GLY A 226 19.30 0.36 10.87
C GLY A 226 18.60 1.44 11.68
N THR A 227 17.67 2.17 11.03
CA THR A 227 16.93 3.25 11.71
C THR A 227 15.84 2.73 12.66
N GLY A 228 15.49 1.45 12.60
CA GLY A 228 14.49 0.83 13.48
C GLY A 228 13.06 1.35 13.25
N TYR A 229 12.72 1.79 12.05
CA TYR A 229 11.36 2.27 11.73
C TYR A 229 10.35 1.15 11.54
N ILE A 230 10.81 -0.04 11.15
CA ILE A 230 9.98 -1.21 10.89
C ILE A 230 10.49 -2.44 11.66
N ALA A 231 9.65 -3.46 11.82
CA ALA A 231 10.10 -4.78 12.25
C ALA A 231 11.03 -5.42 11.21
N HIS A 232 11.76 -6.46 11.62
CA HIS A 232 12.60 -7.24 10.71
C HIS A 232 11.78 -7.84 9.56
N VAL A 233 12.34 -7.78 8.36
CA VAL A 233 11.78 -8.39 7.15
C VAL A 233 12.81 -9.32 6.54
N ASP A 234 12.45 -10.59 6.38
CA ASP A 234 13.23 -11.55 5.62
C ASP A 234 13.07 -11.28 4.12
N ILE A 235 14.17 -10.92 3.45
CA ILE A 235 14.17 -10.67 2.01
C ILE A 235 14.75 -11.90 1.32
N PRO A 236 13.97 -12.67 0.54
CA PRO A 236 14.45 -13.86 -0.16
C PRO A 236 15.60 -13.56 -1.13
N GLU A 237 16.49 -14.54 -1.33
CA GLU A 237 17.64 -14.40 -2.22
C GLU A 237 17.24 -14.05 -3.66
N GLU A 238 16.14 -14.61 -4.14
CA GLU A 238 15.58 -14.31 -5.47
C GLU A 238 15.19 -12.83 -5.61
N VAL A 239 14.63 -12.22 -4.55
CA VAL A 239 14.24 -10.81 -4.52
C VAL A 239 15.49 -9.92 -4.51
N MET A 240 16.51 -10.30 -3.73
CA MET A 240 17.80 -9.60 -3.72
C MET A 240 18.53 -9.70 -5.06
N THR A 241 18.48 -10.86 -5.72
CA THR A 241 19.03 -11.06 -7.06
C THR A 241 18.32 -10.19 -8.08
N ALA A 242 16.99 -10.15 -8.06
CA ALA A 242 16.18 -9.27 -8.91
C ALA A 242 16.50 -7.78 -8.66
N PHE A 243 16.67 -7.38 -7.39
CA PHE A 243 17.07 -6.02 -7.04
C PHE A 243 18.45 -5.66 -7.61
N ASN A 244 19.44 -6.52 -7.44
CA ASN A 244 20.81 -6.27 -7.92
C ASN A 244 20.86 -6.20 -9.45
N HIS A 245 20.10 -7.06 -10.15
CA HIS A 245 19.96 -6.99 -11.61
C HIS A 245 19.40 -5.62 -12.06
N LEU A 246 18.31 -5.19 -11.44
CA LEU A 246 17.68 -3.90 -11.77
C LEU A 246 18.60 -2.71 -11.40
N LYS A 247 19.24 -2.75 -10.24
CA LYS A 247 20.17 -1.70 -9.81
C LYS A 247 21.37 -1.57 -10.77
N GLY A 248 21.88 -2.66 -11.33
CA GLY A 248 22.96 -2.65 -12.29
C GLY A 248 22.59 -2.01 -13.63
N ASN A 249 21.32 -2.09 -14.04
CA ASN A 249 20.86 -1.62 -15.35
C ASN A 249 20.04 -0.32 -15.28
N TYR A 250 19.52 0.03 -14.10
CA TYR A 250 18.58 1.14 -13.88
C TYR A 250 18.89 1.88 -12.57
N ALA A 251 20.17 2.18 -12.32
CA ALA A 251 20.64 2.83 -11.09
C ALA A 251 19.97 4.20 -10.86
N GLU A 252 19.64 4.91 -11.91
CA GLU A 252 18.99 6.22 -11.90
C GLU A 252 17.57 6.20 -11.30
N TYR A 253 16.92 5.02 -11.25
CA TYR A 253 15.62 4.85 -10.62
C TYR A 253 15.70 4.54 -9.12
N VAL A 254 16.89 4.32 -8.55
CA VAL A 254 17.04 4.12 -7.11
C VAL A 254 16.80 5.43 -6.39
N ARG A 255 15.70 5.51 -5.65
CA ARG A 255 15.36 6.68 -4.85
C ARG A 255 16.07 6.61 -3.50
N GLU A 256 16.89 7.62 -3.21
CA GLU A 256 17.35 7.86 -1.84
C GLU A 256 16.18 8.29 -0.95
N ALA A 257 16.25 7.94 0.34
CA ALA A 257 15.29 8.42 1.32
C ALA A 257 15.41 9.95 1.43
N ASN A 258 14.30 10.69 1.30
CA ASN A 258 14.32 12.12 1.58
C ASN A 258 14.32 12.33 3.10
N PRO A 259 15.35 12.97 3.69
CA PRO A 259 15.44 13.19 5.13
C PRO A 259 14.27 14.00 5.71
N GLU A 260 13.65 14.88 4.93
CA GLU A 260 12.52 15.73 5.38
C GLU A 260 11.26 14.91 5.75
N TYR A 261 11.18 13.65 5.25
CA TYR A 261 10.01 12.78 5.44
C TYR A 261 10.40 11.42 6.02
N ALA A 262 11.58 11.32 6.60
CA ALA A 262 12.12 10.12 7.23
C ALA A 262 11.86 10.08 8.75
N GLY A 263 11.05 11.01 9.26
CA GLY A 263 10.73 11.13 10.68
C GLY A 263 9.43 10.45 11.08
#